data_c31b43f8acca89442895efe612f337c0
#
_entry.id   c31b43f8acca89442895efe612f337c0
#
_cell.length_a   1.000
_cell.length_b   1.000
_cell.length_c   1.000
_cell.angle_alpha   90.00
_cell.angle_beta   90.00
_cell.angle_gamma   90.00
#
_symmetry.space_group_name_H-M   'P 1'
#
loop_
_entity.id
_entity.type
_entity.pdbx_description
1 polymer ?
#
loop_
_entity_poly.entity_id
_entity_poly.type
_entity_poly.pdbx_seq_one_letter_code
_entity_poly.pdbx_strand_id
1 'polypeptide(L)' 'MKFGKLVDKAWEDKTASEILKAPPSAMEGLTEKHDEQLQAFGIKTIEDLANWKYARRASALAALAETDK' A
#
# COMPACT_ATOMS: atom_id res chain seq x y z
N MET A 1 -6.76 -17.10 -2.56
CA MET A 1 -7.53 -15.93 -2.12
C MET A 1 -7.34 -14.79 -3.10
N LYS A 2 -8.39 -14.09 -3.44
CA LYS A 2 -8.32 -12.98 -4.37
C LYS A 2 -8.39 -11.64 -3.65
N PHE A 3 -7.60 -10.68 -4.10
CA PHE A 3 -7.51 -9.36 -3.49
C PHE A 3 -8.08 -8.27 -4.40
N GLY A 4 -9.18 -8.58 -5.10
CA GLY A 4 -9.70 -7.76 -6.19
C GLY A 4 -10.06 -6.32 -5.85
N LYS A 5 -10.31 -6.01 -4.58
CA LYS A 5 -10.60 -4.64 -4.16
C LYS A 5 -9.36 -3.89 -3.68
N LEU A 6 -8.26 -4.61 -3.50
CA LEU A 6 -7.03 -4.03 -2.99
C LEU A 6 -5.99 -3.81 -4.08
N VAL A 7 -6.04 -4.62 -5.13
CA VAL A 7 -5.04 -4.59 -6.19
C VAL A 7 -5.68 -4.58 -7.57
N ASP A 8 -4.91 -4.18 -8.57
CA ASP A 8 -5.34 -4.20 -9.96
C ASP A 8 -5.59 -5.65 -10.42
N LYS A 9 -6.43 -5.79 -11.43
CA LYS A 9 -6.85 -7.11 -11.94
C LYS A 9 -5.69 -8.05 -12.25
N ALA A 10 -4.59 -7.51 -12.76
CA ALA A 10 -3.41 -8.32 -13.10
C ALA A 10 -2.78 -9.00 -11.88
N TRP A 11 -3.05 -8.49 -10.68
CA TRP A 11 -2.45 -8.97 -9.45
C TRP A 11 -3.40 -9.75 -8.55
N GLU A 12 -4.68 -9.85 -8.92
CA GLU A 12 -5.71 -10.46 -8.06
C GLU A 12 -5.42 -11.91 -7.67
N ASP A 13 -4.78 -12.66 -8.56
CA ASP A 13 -4.51 -14.09 -8.33
C ASP A 13 -3.12 -14.37 -7.76
N LYS A 14 -2.37 -13.34 -7.45
CA LYS A 14 -1.04 -13.48 -6.85
C LYS A 14 -1.17 -13.68 -5.34
N THR A 15 -0.14 -14.28 -4.72
CA THR A 15 -0.12 -14.40 -3.27
C THR A 15 0.14 -13.02 -2.64
N ALA A 16 -0.21 -12.87 -1.37
CA ALA A 16 0.07 -11.63 -0.66
C ALA A 16 1.57 -11.33 -0.64
N SER A 17 2.41 -12.38 -0.46
CA SER A 17 3.86 -12.20 -0.48
C SER A 17 4.38 -11.68 -1.80
N GLU A 18 3.81 -12.15 -2.90
CA GLU A 18 4.18 -11.67 -4.24
C GLU A 18 3.74 -10.22 -4.43
N ILE A 19 2.53 -9.90 -3.99
CA ILE A 19 1.98 -8.55 -4.11
C ILE A 19 2.80 -7.55 -3.32
N LEU A 20 3.29 -7.92 -2.15
CA LEU A 20 4.13 -7.03 -1.34
C LEU A 20 5.40 -6.58 -2.06
N LYS A 21 5.91 -7.39 -2.98
CA LYS A 21 7.12 -7.05 -3.74
C LYS A 21 6.83 -6.23 -4.99
N ALA A 22 5.56 -6.02 -5.31
CA ALA A 22 5.14 -5.25 -6.47
C ALA A 22 5.25 -3.76 -6.20
N PRO A 23 5.31 -2.92 -7.26
CA PRO A 23 5.28 -1.49 -7.06
C PRO A 23 3.92 -1.04 -6.52
N PRO A 24 3.85 0.12 -5.85
CA PRO A 24 2.59 0.61 -5.28
C PRO A 24 1.45 0.69 -6.29
N SER A 25 1.75 0.92 -7.57
CA SER A 25 0.73 1.00 -8.62
C SER A 25 -0.01 -0.31 -8.86
N ALA A 26 0.45 -1.42 -8.29
CA ALA A 26 -0.30 -2.68 -8.33
C ALA A 26 -1.58 -2.59 -7.48
N MET A 27 -1.63 -1.66 -6.53
CA MET A 27 -2.84 -1.41 -5.75
C MET A 27 -3.83 -0.62 -6.58
N GLU A 28 -5.11 -0.98 -6.47
CA GLU A 28 -6.15 -0.28 -7.20
C GLU A 28 -6.20 1.19 -6.78
N GLY A 29 -6.20 2.07 -7.76
CA GLY A 29 -6.26 3.51 -7.52
C GLY A 29 -4.93 4.24 -7.61
N LEU A 30 -3.81 3.51 -7.61
CA LEU A 30 -2.50 4.12 -7.77
C LEU A 30 -1.98 3.90 -9.19
N THR A 31 -1.24 4.87 -9.71
CA THR A 31 -0.70 4.84 -11.07
C THR A 31 0.82 4.83 -11.04
N GLU A 32 1.42 4.67 -12.21
CA GLU A 32 2.89 4.72 -12.33
C GLU A 32 3.45 6.07 -11.90
N LYS A 33 2.67 7.13 -12.05
CA LYS A 33 3.09 8.44 -11.58
C LYS A 33 3.22 8.48 -10.06
N HIS A 34 2.31 7.78 -9.36
CA HIS A 34 2.41 7.65 -7.92
C HIS A 34 3.65 6.86 -7.52
N ASP A 35 4.04 5.85 -8.32
CA ASP A 35 5.27 5.11 -8.06
C ASP A 35 6.48 6.03 -8.06
N GLU A 36 6.55 6.95 -9.05
CA GLU A 36 7.64 7.90 -9.14
C GLU A 36 7.68 8.83 -7.93
N GLN A 37 6.51 9.29 -7.51
CA GLN A 37 6.41 10.19 -6.36
C GLN A 37 6.82 9.50 -5.07
N LEU A 38 6.41 8.25 -4.90
CA LEU A 38 6.75 7.48 -3.71
C LEU A 38 8.23 7.11 -3.67
N GLN A 39 8.86 6.92 -4.82
CA GLN A 39 10.30 6.67 -4.88
C GLN A 39 11.11 7.80 -4.27
N ALA A 40 10.60 9.03 -4.35
CA ALA A 40 11.26 10.18 -3.74
C ALA A 40 11.36 10.03 -2.23
N PHE A 41 10.49 9.23 -1.64
CA PHE A 41 10.49 8.92 -0.20
C PHE A 41 11.15 7.57 0.11
N GLY A 42 11.75 6.92 -0.89
CA GLY A 42 12.36 5.62 -0.72
C GLY A 42 11.38 4.46 -0.73
N ILE A 43 10.14 4.71 -1.14
CA ILE A 43 9.09 3.70 -1.18
C ILE A 43 8.99 3.13 -2.59
N LYS A 44 9.52 1.92 -2.79
CA LYS A 44 9.59 1.29 -4.10
C LYS A 44 8.62 0.13 -4.27
N THR A 45 8.14 -0.43 -3.17
CA THR A 45 7.24 -1.58 -3.18
C THR A 45 6.08 -1.33 -2.22
N ILE A 46 5.06 -2.18 -2.35
CA ILE A 46 3.93 -2.16 -1.41
C ILE A 46 4.42 -2.48 0.00
N GLU A 47 5.40 -3.38 0.12
CA GLU A 47 5.99 -3.70 1.41
C GLU A 47 6.65 -2.48 2.06
N ASP A 48 7.38 -1.70 1.26
CA ASP A 48 8.01 -0.46 1.75
C ASP A 48 6.93 0.51 2.26
N LEU A 49 5.82 0.61 1.53
CA LEU A 49 4.72 1.47 1.94
C LEU A 49 4.11 0.99 3.26
N ALA A 50 3.91 -0.32 3.40
CA ALA A 50 3.35 -0.91 4.62
C ALA A 50 4.25 -0.69 5.83
N ASN A 51 5.56 -0.68 5.61
CA ASN A 51 6.54 -0.51 6.69
C ASN A 51 6.97 0.93 6.89
N TRP A 52 6.43 1.86 6.12
CA TRP A 52 6.75 3.27 6.26
C TRP A 52 6.20 3.78 7.59
N LYS A 53 7.11 4.21 8.46
CA LYS A 53 6.74 4.57 9.83
C LYS A 53 5.65 5.65 9.89
N TYR A 54 5.63 6.57 8.94
CA TYR A 54 4.64 7.65 8.95
C TYR A 54 3.24 7.14 8.57
N ALA A 55 3.15 6.20 7.64
CA ALA A 55 1.87 5.58 7.32
C ALA A 55 1.34 4.80 8.52
N ARG A 56 2.21 4.08 9.20
CA ARG A 56 1.84 3.30 10.40
C ARG A 56 1.39 4.21 11.54
N ARG A 57 2.09 5.31 11.73
CA ARG A 57 1.74 6.30 12.77
C ARG A 57 0.42 6.97 12.45
N ALA A 58 0.19 7.31 11.18
CA ALA A 58 -1.08 7.90 10.75
C ALA A 58 -2.24 6.94 11.01
N SER A 59 -2.05 5.67 10.68
CA SER A 59 -3.04 4.63 10.92
C SER A 59 -3.35 4.49 12.40
N ALA A 60 -2.32 4.52 13.23
CA ALA A 60 -2.46 4.43 14.69
C ALA A 60 -3.25 5.61 15.24
N LEU A 61 -2.98 6.82 14.73
CA LEU A 61 -3.71 8.01 15.14
C LEU A 61 -5.18 7.93 14.74
N ALA A 62 -5.46 7.41 13.55
CA ALA A 62 -6.84 7.24 13.10
C ALA A 62 -7.59 6.26 14.01
N ALA A 63 -6.94 5.17 14.41
CA ALA A 63 -7.55 4.20 15.32
C ALA A 63 -7.82 4.82 16.69
N LEU A 64 -6.86 5.60 17.21
CA LEU A 64 -7.02 6.27 18.51
C LEU A 64 -8.13 7.31 18.48
N ALA A 65 -8.29 8.01 17.36
CA ALA A 65 -9.34 9.03 17.23
C ALA A 65 -10.73 8.45 17.39
N GLU A 66 -10.92 7.19 17.05
CA GLU A 66 -12.21 6.53 17.23
C GLU A 66 -12.59 6.36 18.69
N THR A 67 -11.59 6.32 19.58
CA THR A 67 -11.82 6.15 21.01
C THR A 67 -11.93 7.48 21.78
N ASP A 68 -11.61 8.58 21.11
CA ASP A 68 -11.63 9.93 21.71
C ASP A 68 -13.01 10.57 21.73
N LYS A 69 -14.00 9.90 21.22
CA LYS A 69 -15.35 10.47 21.09
C LYS A 69 -16.08 10.58 22.41
#